data_49e401b59afd32af46609fa565c3bad1
#
_entry.id   49e401b59afd32af46609fa565c3bad1
#
_cell.length_a   1.000
_cell.length_b   1.000
_cell.length_c   1.000
_cell.angle_alpha   90.00
_cell.angle_beta   90.00
_cell.angle_gamma   90.00
#
_symmetry.space_group_name_H-M   'P 1'
#
loop_
_entity.id
_entity.type
_entity.pdbx_description
1 polymer ?
#
loop_
_entity_poly.entity_id
_entity_poly.type
_entity_poly.pdbx_seq_one_letter_code
_entity_poly.pdbx_strand_id
1 'polypeptide(L)'
;MCPLVYNRCMYTSKIRPAIKKYLKDRPDEAVFLRSEFNGCGKTRSGVDKALRVMVRDGELIRVGYGTYVRAEQRTSVITGEMIKSPVVGPSVWAPQVLRKLGITVRPNSALRAYNEGKTTQVPAWIAFDVGTSRVKRKYRIGNKEIYYETSKQTAS
;
A
#
# COMPACT_ATOMS: atom_id res chain seq x y z
N MET A 1 -37.42 11.18 4.76
CA MET A 1 -36.03 11.18 4.33
C MET A 1 -35.26 12.31 4.98
N CYS A 2 -34.24 12.02 5.75
CA CYS A 2 -33.48 13.04 6.46
C CYS A 2 -32.54 13.78 5.47
N PRO A 3 -32.67 15.16 5.34
CA PRO A 3 -31.80 15.90 4.40
C PRO A 3 -30.30 15.77 4.68
N LEU A 4 -29.94 15.55 5.95
CA LEU A 4 -28.55 15.34 6.35
C LEU A 4 -27.96 14.04 5.80
N VAL A 5 -28.76 12.97 5.70
CA VAL A 5 -28.33 11.69 5.12
C VAL A 5 -28.12 11.82 3.61
N TYR A 6 -29.01 12.55 2.95
CA TYR A 6 -28.92 12.82 1.52
C TYR A 6 -27.67 13.64 1.17
N ASN A 7 -27.37 14.68 1.95
CA ASN A 7 -26.19 15.50 1.75
C ASN A 7 -24.88 14.72 2.02
N ARG A 8 -24.87 13.81 2.99
CA ARG A 8 -23.73 12.93 3.24
C ARG A 8 -23.44 11.99 2.06
N CYS A 9 -24.51 11.41 1.50
CA CYS A 9 -24.37 10.52 0.33
C CYS A 9 -23.88 11.29 -0.90
N MET A 10 -24.36 12.52 -1.14
CA MET A 10 -23.89 13.34 -2.26
C MET A 10 -22.46 13.81 -2.08
N TYR A 11 -22.04 14.10 -0.86
CA TYR A 11 -20.70 14.58 -0.58
C TYR A 11 -19.66 13.47 -0.79
N THR A 12 -19.91 12.27 -0.26
CA THR A 12 -19.06 11.11 -0.49
C THR A 12 -19.09 10.63 -1.94
N SER A 13 -20.22 10.82 -2.63
CA SER A 13 -20.35 10.39 -4.03
C SER A 13 -19.50 11.18 -5.01
N LYS A 14 -19.15 12.44 -4.67
CA LYS A 14 -18.25 13.25 -5.53
C LYS A 14 -16.78 12.94 -5.29
N ILE A 15 -16.39 12.66 -4.06
CA ILE A 15 -15.00 12.41 -3.68
C ILE A 15 -14.56 11.03 -4.19
N ARG A 16 -15.38 10.00 -4.01
CA ARG A 16 -15.06 8.64 -4.45
C ARG A 16 -14.79 8.56 -5.97
N PRO A 17 -15.62 9.12 -6.86
CA PRO A 17 -15.31 9.16 -8.28
C PRO A 17 -14.02 9.91 -8.61
N ALA A 18 -13.71 11.00 -7.89
CA ALA A 18 -12.46 11.73 -8.06
C ALA A 18 -11.24 10.88 -7.69
N ILE A 19 -11.32 10.13 -6.61
CA ILE A 19 -10.27 9.17 -6.21
C ILE A 19 -10.13 8.07 -7.25
N LYS A 20 -11.22 7.50 -7.73
CA LYS A 20 -11.21 6.47 -8.77
C LYS A 20 -10.56 6.97 -10.06
N LYS A 21 -10.85 8.20 -10.46
CA LYS A 21 -10.23 8.84 -11.62
C LYS A 21 -8.72 9.00 -11.41
N TYR A 22 -8.32 9.46 -10.23
CA TYR A 22 -6.90 9.59 -9.86
C TYR A 22 -6.16 8.25 -10.00
N LEU A 23 -6.77 7.18 -9.51
CA LEU A 23 -6.22 5.82 -9.61
C LEU A 23 -6.14 5.35 -11.06
N LYS A 24 -7.18 5.63 -11.86
CA LYS A 24 -7.24 5.23 -13.26
C LYS A 24 -6.19 5.93 -14.13
N ASP A 25 -5.91 7.20 -13.81
CA ASP A 25 -4.93 7.99 -14.56
C ASP A 25 -3.47 7.55 -14.26
N ARG A 26 -3.27 6.70 -13.25
CA ARG A 26 -1.95 6.19 -12.83
C ARG A 26 -1.91 4.67 -12.77
N PRO A 27 -2.05 3.99 -13.91
CA PRO A 27 -2.14 2.52 -13.92
C PRO A 27 -0.83 1.83 -13.47
N ASP A 28 0.31 2.50 -13.60
CA ASP A 28 1.62 1.96 -13.24
C ASP A 28 1.91 2.03 -11.73
N GLU A 29 1.15 2.85 -11.00
CA GLU A 29 1.31 2.98 -9.56
C GLU A 29 0.42 1.99 -8.82
N ALA A 30 1.03 1.21 -7.93
CA ALA A 30 0.32 0.24 -7.10
C ALA A 30 -0.01 0.77 -5.71
N VAL A 31 0.71 1.79 -5.28
CA VAL A 31 0.65 2.35 -3.93
C VAL A 31 0.30 3.84 -4.00
N PHE A 32 -0.51 4.28 -3.04
CA PHE A 32 -0.91 5.66 -2.92
C PHE A 32 -0.82 6.12 -1.47
N LEU A 33 -0.25 7.30 -1.28
CA LEU A 33 -0.24 7.97 0.01
C LEU A 33 -1.52 8.81 0.15
N ARG A 34 -2.02 8.94 1.37
CA ARG A 34 -3.20 9.73 1.65
C ARG A 34 -3.07 11.17 1.15
N SER A 35 -1.88 11.76 1.29
CA SER A 35 -1.60 13.12 0.84
C SER A 35 -1.82 13.33 -0.66
N GLU A 36 -1.69 12.28 -1.47
CA GLU A 36 -1.93 12.36 -2.91
C GLU A 36 -3.40 12.63 -3.24
N PHE A 37 -4.32 12.28 -2.35
CA PHE A 37 -5.75 12.44 -2.54
C PHE A 37 -6.29 13.78 -2.01
N ASN A 38 -5.44 14.66 -1.49
CA ASN A 38 -5.87 15.95 -0.95
C ASN A 38 -6.63 16.82 -1.96
N GLY A 39 -6.31 16.70 -3.25
CA GLY A 39 -7.02 17.41 -4.32
C GLY A 39 -8.36 16.79 -4.72
N CYS A 40 -8.70 15.60 -4.22
CA CYS A 40 -9.92 14.89 -4.58
C CYS A 40 -11.16 15.37 -3.81
N GLY A 41 -10.97 16.10 -2.72
CA GLY A 41 -12.06 16.62 -1.89
C GLY A 41 -11.69 17.94 -1.23
N LYS A 42 -12.72 18.70 -0.83
CA LYS A 42 -12.54 20.01 -0.20
C LYS A 42 -12.02 19.91 1.24
N THR A 43 -12.35 18.84 1.94
CA THR A 43 -11.94 18.63 3.32
C THR A 43 -11.17 17.33 3.50
N ARG A 44 -10.26 17.35 4.47
CA ARG A 44 -9.51 16.18 4.86
C ARG A 44 -10.41 15.03 5.34
N SER A 45 -11.39 15.35 6.15
CA SER A 45 -12.32 14.35 6.69
C SER A 45 -13.18 13.69 5.61
N GLY A 46 -13.57 14.44 4.58
CA GLY A 46 -14.31 13.89 3.44
C GLY A 46 -13.50 12.88 2.65
N VAL A 47 -12.24 13.20 2.38
CA VAL A 47 -11.30 12.27 1.72
C VAL A 47 -11.08 11.02 2.57
N ASP A 48 -10.88 11.17 3.87
CA ASP A 48 -10.69 10.05 4.79
C ASP A 48 -11.90 9.11 4.82
N LYS A 49 -13.10 9.67 4.84
CA LYS A 49 -14.35 8.87 4.78
C LYS A 49 -14.46 8.09 3.47
N ALA A 50 -14.16 8.74 2.35
CA ALA A 50 -14.19 8.09 1.04
C ALA A 50 -13.17 6.95 0.96
N LEU A 51 -11.97 7.15 1.48
CA LEU A 51 -10.93 6.10 1.52
C LEU A 51 -11.35 4.92 2.41
N ARG A 52 -11.98 5.17 3.56
CA ARG A 52 -12.52 4.10 4.42
C ARG A 52 -13.59 3.27 3.71
N VAL A 53 -14.47 3.93 2.98
CA VAL A 53 -15.51 3.25 2.20
C VAL A 53 -14.90 2.39 1.11
N MET A 54 -13.90 2.90 0.41
CA MET A 54 -13.19 2.15 -0.65
C MET A 54 -12.43 0.95 -0.07
N VAL A 55 -11.85 1.08 1.11
CA VAL A 55 -11.21 -0.05 1.82
C VAL A 55 -12.25 -1.10 2.21
N ARG A 56 -13.38 -0.67 2.76
CA ARG A 56 -14.49 -1.57 3.12
C ARG A 56 -15.02 -2.34 1.91
N ASP A 57 -15.16 -1.66 0.77
CA ASP A 57 -15.69 -2.24 -0.47
C ASP A 57 -14.66 -3.07 -1.24
N GLY A 58 -13.41 -3.13 -0.78
CA GLY A 58 -12.38 -3.94 -1.39
C GLY A 58 -11.68 -3.33 -2.59
N GLU A 59 -11.83 -2.02 -2.81
CA GLU A 59 -11.14 -1.30 -3.90
C GLU A 59 -9.71 -0.94 -3.53
N LEU A 60 -9.44 -0.74 -2.23
CA LEU A 60 -8.14 -0.44 -1.67
C LEU A 60 -7.87 -1.31 -0.44
N ILE A 61 -6.61 -1.54 -0.14
CA ILE A 61 -6.17 -2.16 1.12
C ILE A 61 -5.26 -1.18 1.84
N ARG A 62 -5.55 -0.92 3.12
CA ARG A 62 -4.69 -0.11 3.96
C ARG A 62 -3.54 -0.99 4.48
N VAL A 63 -2.31 -0.66 4.09
CA VAL A 63 -1.10 -1.42 4.47
C VAL A 63 -0.32 -0.78 5.61
N GLY A 64 -0.64 0.45 5.94
CA GLY A 64 0.00 1.21 7.01
C GLY A 64 -0.65 2.56 7.20
N TYR A 65 -0.08 3.40 8.06
CA TYR A 65 -0.61 4.72 8.32
C TYR A 65 -0.61 5.58 7.05
N GLY A 66 -1.79 6.00 6.62
CA GLY A 66 -1.96 6.85 5.45
C GLY A 66 -1.45 6.26 4.14
N THR A 67 -1.37 4.94 4.04
CA THR A 67 -0.84 4.25 2.87
C THR A 67 -1.81 3.18 2.40
N TYR A 68 -2.13 3.22 1.10
CA TYR A 68 -3.11 2.34 0.48
C TYR A 68 -2.51 1.69 -0.76
N VAL A 69 -2.87 0.43 -1.00
CA VAL A 69 -2.52 -0.29 -2.23
C VAL A 69 -3.78 -0.63 -3.01
N ARG A 70 -3.64 -0.75 -4.33
CA ARG A 70 -4.74 -1.22 -5.17
C ARG A 70 -5.12 -2.62 -4.78
N ALA A 71 -6.41 -2.85 -4.64
CA ALA A 71 -6.95 -4.15 -4.31
C ALA A 71 -7.91 -4.63 -5.37
N GLU A 72 -8.03 -5.94 -5.45
CA GLU A 72 -9.04 -6.61 -6.25
C GLU A 72 -9.71 -7.68 -5.41
N GLN A 73 -10.90 -8.05 -5.81
CA GLN A 73 -11.59 -9.19 -5.20
C GLN A 73 -11.26 -10.44 -6.01
N ARG A 74 -10.76 -11.45 -5.32
CA ARG A 74 -10.47 -12.75 -5.90
C ARG A 74 -11.21 -13.83 -5.13
N THR A 75 -11.60 -14.88 -5.83
CA THR A 75 -12.16 -16.07 -5.18
C THR A 75 -11.01 -16.91 -4.63
N SER A 76 -11.08 -17.23 -3.34
CA SER A 76 -10.11 -18.15 -2.73
C SER A 76 -10.22 -19.54 -3.34
N VAL A 77 -9.11 -20.08 -3.80
CA VAL A 77 -9.05 -21.45 -4.34
C VAL A 77 -9.30 -22.49 -3.24
N ILE A 78 -9.00 -22.15 -2.00
CA ILE A 78 -9.10 -23.05 -0.85
C ILE A 78 -10.53 -23.07 -0.29
N THR A 79 -11.14 -21.89 -0.08
CA THR A 79 -12.45 -21.77 0.59
C THR A 79 -13.60 -21.45 -0.34
N GLY A 80 -13.32 -21.00 -1.57
CA GLY A 80 -14.34 -20.53 -2.51
C GLY A 80 -14.93 -19.17 -2.19
N GLU A 81 -14.48 -18.53 -1.10
CA GLU A 81 -14.98 -17.22 -0.67
C GLU A 81 -14.29 -16.08 -1.40
N MET A 82 -15.00 -14.96 -1.50
CA MET A 82 -14.43 -13.72 -2.04
C MET A 82 -13.48 -13.10 -1.03
N ILE A 83 -12.23 -12.96 -1.40
CA ILE A 83 -11.20 -12.33 -0.57
C ILE A 83 -10.65 -11.09 -1.24
N LYS A 84 -10.25 -10.13 -0.41
CA LYS A 84 -9.53 -8.93 -0.87
C LYS A 84 -8.05 -9.28 -1.02
N SER A 85 -7.49 -8.97 -2.17
CA SER A 85 -6.08 -9.21 -2.47
C SER A 85 -5.48 -7.97 -3.11
N PRO A 86 -4.23 -7.62 -2.79
CA PRO A 86 -3.56 -6.55 -3.53
C PRO A 86 -3.33 -6.99 -4.99
N VAL A 87 -3.45 -6.04 -5.91
CA VAL A 87 -3.22 -6.31 -7.34
C VAL A 87 -1.79 -6.77 -7.58
N VAL A 88 -0.84 -6.22 -6.83
CA VAL A 88 0.58 -6.62 -6.87
C VAL A 88 1.06 -7.01 -5.48
N GLY A 89 2.05 -7.89 -5.43
CA GLY A 89 2.60 -8.38 -4.17
C GLY A 89 3.45 -7.36 -3.43
N PRO A 90 3.78 -7.63 -2.14
CA PRO A 90 4.57 -6.73 -1.31
C PRO A 90 5.95 -6.40 -1.88
N SER A 91 6.57 -7.31 -2.62
CA SER A 91 7.84 -7.08 -3.29
C SER A 91 7.78 -5.96 -4.34
N VAL A 92 6.60 -5.65 -4.85
CA VAL A 92 6.38 -4.60 -5.84
C VAL A 92 5.92 -3.30 -5.19
N TRP A 93 4.89 -3.35 -4.31
CA TRP A 93 4.33 -2.12 -3.76
C TRP A 93 5.19 -1.51 -2.64
N ALA A 94 5.90 -2.31 -1.86
CA ALA A 94 6.70 -1.78 -0.75
C ALA A 94 7.86 -0.87 -1.22
N PRO A 95 8.65 -1.23 -2.26
CA PRO A 95 9.62 -0.29 -2.80
C PRO A 95 9.01 1.00 -3.31
N GLN A 96 7.82 0.96 -3.89
CA GLN A 96 7.11 2.16 -4.35
C GLN A 96 6.74 3.08 -3.19
N VAL A 97 6.26 2.53 -2.07
CA VAL A 97 6.00 3.31 -0.85
C VAL A 97 7.25 4.03 -0.38
N LEU A 98 8.34 3.29 -0.25
CA LEU A 98 9.60 3.83 0.26
C LEU A 98 10.16 4.92 -0.65
N ARG A 99 10.07 4.74 -1.98
CA ARG A 99 10.47 5.77 -2.95
C ARG A 99 9.61 7.03 -2.82
N LYS A 100 8.30 6.90 -2.64
CA LYS A 100 7.40 8.04 -2.42
C LYS A 100 7.71 8.80 -1.13
N LEU A 101 8.28 8.12 -0.13
CA LEU A 101 8.75 8.72 1.11
C LEU A 101 10.16 9.30 1.01
N GLY A 102 10.79 9.23 -0.17
CA GLY A 102 12.15 9.73 -0.40
C GLY A 102 13.25 8.79 0.08
N ILE A 103 12.96 7.51 0.27
CA ILE A 103 13.90 6.51 0.75
C ILE A 103 14.42 5.67 -0.42
N THR A 104 15.74 5.58 -0.56
CA THR A 104 16.38 4.70 -1.53
C THR A 104 16.33 3.27 -1.03
N VAL A 105 15.83 2.36 -1.87
CA VAL A 105 15.62 0.96 -1.54
C VAL A 105 16.53 0.07 -2.38
N ARG A 106 17.15 -0.91 -1.71
CA ARG A 106 17.95 -1.95 -2.36
C ARG A 106 17.44 -3.34 -1.97
N PRO A 107 17.73 -4.38 -2.75
CA PRO A 107 17.46 -5.74 -2.32
C PRO A 107 18.14 -6.02 -0.98
N ASN A 108 17.50 -6.80 -0.11
CA ASN A 108 18.09 -7.18 1.16
C ASN A 108 19.33 -8.07 0.94
N SER A 109 20.14 -8.24 2.00
CA SER A 109 21.39 -9.00 1.92
C SER A 109 21.18 -10.46 1.47
N ALA A 110 20.11 -11.10 1.93
CA ALA A 110 19.79 -12.48 1.55
C ALA A 110 19.40 -12.59 0.07
N LEU A 111 18.62 -11.65 -0.43
CA LEU A 111 18.23 -11.62 -1.84
C LEU A 111 19.42 -11.28 -2.75
N ARG A 112 20.30 -10.38 -2.30
CA ARG A 112 21.54 -10.09 -3.02
C ARG A 112 22.44 -11.33 -3.12
N ALA A 113 22.60 -12.07 -2.02
CA ALA A 113 23.36 -13.31 -2.00
C ALA A 113 22.78 -14.37 -2.97
N TYR A 114 21.46 -14.47 -3.02
CA TYR A 114 20.77 -15.34 -3.97
C TYR A 114 21.01 -14.91 -5.43
N ASN A 115 20.86 -13.62 -5.73
CA ASN A 115 21.05 -13.07 -7.07
C ASN A 115 22.52 -13.19 -7.55
N GLU A 116 23.49 -13.16 -6.62
CA GLU A 116 24.92 -13.33 -6.90
C GLU A 116 25.35 -14.81 -6.97
N GLY A 117 24.42 -15.73 -6.78
CA GLY A 117 24.70 -17.17 -6.82
C GLY A 117 25.41 -17.73 -5.59
N LYS A 118 25.49 -16.96 -4.49
CA LYS A 118 26.15 -17.39 -3.24
C LYS A 118 25.29 -18.37 -2.42
N THR A 119 23.99 -18.39 -2.65
CA THR A 119 23.06 -19.30 -1.99
C THR A 119 21.96 -19.71 -2.96
N THR A 120 21.43 -20.90 -2.78
CA THR A 120 20.27 -21.41 -3.55
C THR A 120 18.95 -21.20 -2.82
N GLN A 121 18.98 -20.70 -1.57
CA GLN A 121 17.79 -20.48 -0.77
C GLN A 121 17.18 -19.09 -1.07
N VAL A 122 15.91 -19.07 -1.46
CA VAL A 122 15.13 -17.85 -1.63
C VAL A 122 14.67 -17.35 -0.26
N PRO A 123 14.87 -16.06 0.07
CA PRO A 123 14.40 -15.52 1.34
C PRO A 123 12.89 -15.69 1.52
N ALA A 124 12.46 -16.21 2.68
CA ALA A 124 11.05 -16.41 3.01
C ALA A 124 10.36 -15.13 3.50
N TRP A 125 11.12 -14.15 3.95
CA TRP A 125 10.60 -12.89 4.47
C TRP A 125 10.80 -11.76 3.47
N ILE A 126 9.95 -10.74 3.60
CA ILE A 126 10.01 -9.55 2.75
C ILE A 126 10.79 -8.49 3.51
N ALA A 127 12.02 -8.24 3.08
CA ALA A 127 12.90 -7.24 3.69
C ALA A 127 13.58 -6.40 2.62
N PHE A 128 13.82 -5.14 2.95
CA PHE A 128 14.47 -4.18 2.05
C PHE A 128 15.61 -3.48 2.76
N ASP A 129 16.72 -3.30 2.06
CA ASP A 129 17.85 -2.51 2.54
C ASP A 129 17.54 -1.04 2.28
N VAL A 130 17.40 -0.27 3.35
CA VAL A 130 17.11 1.17 3.32
C VAL A 130 18.35 2.04 3.58
N GLY A 131 19.52 1.42 3.63
CA GLY A 131 20.81 2.09 3.86
C GLY A 131 20.84 2.73 5.25
N THR A 132 21.14 4.04 5.28
CA THR A 132 21.19 4.81 6.54
C THR A 132 19.87 5.44 6.93
N SER A 133 18.83 5.27 6.12
CA SER A 133 17.52 5.87 6.36
C SER A 133 16.85 5.25 7.59
N ARG A 134 16.18 6.09 8.38
CA ARG A 134 15.38 5.65 9.52
C ARG A 134 13.92 5.55 9.10
N VAL A 135 13.43 4.33 8.89
CA VAL A 135 12.04 4.07 8.56
C VAL A 135 11.29 3.74 9.84
N LYS A 136 10.43 4.65 10.28
CA LYS A 136 9.60 4.46 11.48
C LYS A 136 8.26 3.80 11.17
N ARG A 137 7.80 3.89 9.92
CA ARG A 137 6.49 3.36 9.53
C ARG A 137 6.56 1.87 9.33
N LYS A 138 5.57 1.18 9.88
CA LYS A 138 5.38 -0.25 9.68
C LYS A 138 4.33 -0.50 8.62
N TYR A 139 4.66 -1.34 7.68
CA TYR A 139 3.73 -1.77 6.63
C TYR A 139 3.52 -3.26 6.72
N ARG A 140 2.28 -3.67 6.63
CA ARG A 140 1.92 -5.08 6.63
C ARG A 140 0.66 -5.33 5.82
N ILE A 141 0.52 -6.54 5.33
CA ILE A 141 -0.69 -6.99 4.68
C ILE A 141 -1.05 -8.37 5.25
N GLY A 142 -2.21 -8.48 5.87
CA GLY A 142 -2.59 -9.67 6.61
C GLY A 142 -1.56 -9.99 7.69
N ASN A 143 -0.98 -11.18 7.64
CA ASN A 143 0.04 -11.64 8.59
C ASN A 143 1.49 -11.35 8.13
N LYS A 144 1.67 -10.77 6.95
CA LYS A 144 3.00 -10.49 6.39
C LYS A 144 3.40 -9.05 6.70
N GLU A 145 4.50 -8.89 7.39
CA GLU A 145 5.10 -7.60 7.72
C GLU A 145 6.34 -7.36 6.86
N ILE A 146 6.57 -6.08 6.52
CA ILE A 146 7.76 -5.65 5.77
C ILE A 146 8.87 -5.33 6.77
N TYR A 147 10.04 -5.89 6.57
CA TYR A 147 11.23 -5.67 7.40
C TYR A 147 12.23 -4.75 6.68
N TYR A 148 13.01 -4.02 7.47
CA TYR A 148 14.02 -3.09 6.96
C TYR A 148 15.40 -3.47 7.48
N GLU A 149 16.37 -3.54 6.56
CA GLU A 149 17.77 -3.65 6.89
C GLU A 149 18.43 -2.27 6.84
N THR A 150 19.31 -1.97 7.80
CA THR A 150 20.06 -0.72 7.83
C THR A 150 21.56 -1.00 7.73
N SER A 151 22.29 -0.13 7.06
CA SER A 151 23.74 -0.27 6.86
C SER A 151 24.54 -0.22 8.18
N LYS A 152 23.97 0.36 9.21
CA LYS A 152 24.60 0.39 10.55
C LYS A 152 24.69 -0.97 11.22
N GLN A 153 23.83 -1.91 10.84
CA GLN A 153 23.84 -3.26 11.41
C GLN A 153 24.88 -4.17 10.78
N THR A 154 25.37 -3.81 9.61
CA THR A 154 26.39 -4.59 8.87
C THR A 154 27.82 -4.09 9.08
N ALA A 155 28.00 -2.94 9.74
CA ALA A 155 29.30 -2.31 9.96
C ALA A 155 29.93 -2.61 11.34
N SER A 156 29.31 -3.47 12.11
CA SER A 156 29.83 -3.87 13.42
C SER A 156 30.55 -5.21 13.36
#